data_4ef853c8277f51b90f231dd41116aa35
#
_entry.id   4ef853c8277f51b90f231dd41116aa35
#
_cell.length_a   1.000
_cell.length_b   1.000
_cell.length_c   1.000
_cell.angle_alpha   90.00
_cell.angle_beta   90.00
_cell.angle_gamma   90.00
#
_symmetry.space_group_name_H-M   'P 1'
#
loop_
_entity.id
_entity.type
_entity.pdbx_description
1 polymer ?
#
loop_
_entity_poly.entity_id
_entity_poly.type
_entity_poly.pdbx_seq_one_letter_code
_entity_poly.pdbx_strand_id
1 'polypeptide(L)'
;ATHPDTGEPGGTVTVRAKRVVLSCGAIGTPRLLWQCGIAPSMGPVGKGLHVHPGSAVFGLCKQKINLWQGATQGAFFHHPDLPGVLPHGFSAPPEVCLMAMDMIGERLEDGLRLLPHLTGMVVMISDKGEGEVRSTPEGRAKVTYDFTDEDIERIKQGMRETARVLLAGGAHEVFTPVHGVGKHSTPESLYNALKPAQISDFTLYAAHPMSTCRMGPNPSTSV
;
A
#
# COMPACT_ATOMS: atom_id res chain seq x y z
N ALA A 1 4.73 -11.61 29.21
CA ALA A 1 3.26 -11.64 29.14
C ALA A 1 2.69 -10.36 29.71
N THR A 2 1.56 -9.90 29.20
CA THR A 2 0.79 -8.79 29.76
C THR A 2 -0.45 -9.32 30.46
N HIS A 3 -0.90 -8.65 31.49
CA HIS A 3 -2.15 -9.00 32.17
C HIS A 3 -3.32 -8.74 31.18
N PRO A 4 -4.27 -9.69 31.00
CA PRO A 4 -5.30 -9.58 29.99
C PRO A 4 -6.23 -8.38 30.18
N ASP A 5 -6.51 -7.98 31.42
CA ASP A 5 -7.48 -6.92 31.73
C ASP A 5 -6.83 -5.53 31.91
N THR A 6 -5.57 -5.45 32.34
CA THR A 6 -4.90 -4.18 32.66
C THR A 6 -3.86 -3.77 31.64
N GLY A 7 -3.40 -4.68 30.80
CA GLY A 7 -2.29 -4.45 29.87
C GLY A 7 -0.92 -4.29 30.54
N GLU A 8 -0.86 -4.35 31.86
CA GLU A 8 0.38 -4.23 32.64
C GLU A 8 1.34 -5.39 32.36
N PRO A 9 2.67 -5.18 32.45
CA PRO A 9 3.63 -6.24 32.27
C PRO A 9 3.38 -7.33 33.34
N GLY A 10 2.94 -8.49 32.88
CA GLY A 10 2.82 -9.70 33.70
C GLY A 10 4.17 -10.38 33.87
N GLY A 11 4.21 -11.46 34.62
CA GLY A 11 5.42 -12.25 34.82
C GLY A 11 5.98 -12.87 33.56
N THR A 12 7.22 -13.34 33.61
CA THR A 12 7.86 -14.06 32.50
C THR A 12 7.32 -15.49 32.41
N VAL A 13 6.92 -15.88 31.21
CA VAL A 13 6.55 -17.28 30.90
C VAL A 13 7.69 -17.90 30.10
N THR A 14 8.24 -18.99 30.61
CA THR A 14 9.27 -19.77 29.92
C THR A 14 8.65 -21.01 29.27
N VAL A 15 8.77 -21.14 27.96
CA VAL A 15 8.32 -22.32 27.21
C VAL A 15 9.55 -23.02 26.63
N ARG A 16 9.70 -24.32 26.98
CA ARG A 16 10.73 -25.17 26.36
C ARG A 16 10.13 -25.99 25.25
N ALA A 17 10.64 -25.82 24.03
CA ALA A 17 10.16 -26.51 22.84
C ALA A 17 11.32 -27.09 22.05
N LYS A 18 11.07 -28.21 21.34
CA LYS A 18 12.06 -28.80 20.40
C LYS A 18 12.30 -27.93 19.16
N ARG A 19 11.29 -27.17 18.76
CA ARG A 19 11.33 -26.25 17.59
C ARG A 19 10.48 -25.04 17.92
N VAL A 20 10.92 -23.89 17.44
CA VAL A 20 10.20 -22.62 17.51
C VAL A 20 9.99 -22.13 16.08
N VAL A 21 8.76 -21.78 15.73
CA VAL A 21 8.39 -21.21 14.42
C VAL A 21 8.07 -19.73 14.61
N LEU A 22 8.77 -18.88 13.85
CA LEU A 22 8.52 -17.44 13.83
C LEU A 22 7.67 -17.08 12.62
N SER A 23 6.44 -16.62 12.86
CA SER A 23 5.48 -16.26 11.80
C SER A 23 4.84 -14.89 12.08
N CYS A 24 5.67 -13.91 12.46
CA CYS A 24 5.22 -12.58 12.86
C CYS A 24 5.11 -11.60 11.68
N GLY A 25 5.14 -12.10 10.44
CA GLY A 25 5.11 -11.30 9.21
C GLY A 25 6.43 -10.56 8.93
N ALA A 26 6.45 -9.83 7.81
CA ALA A 26 7.67 -9.18 7.31
C ALA A 26 8.20 -8.04 8.18
N ILE A 27 7.40 -7.51 9.08
CA ILE A 27 7.82 -6.48 10.05
C ILE A 27 8.15 -7.10 11.41
N GLY A 28 7.29 -8.00 11.90
CA GLY A 28 7.41 -8.56 13.25
C GLY A 28 8.55 -9.56 13.38
N THR A 29 8.74 -10.45 12.40
CA THR A 29 9.80 -11.48 12.45
C THR A 29 11.20 -10.88 12.51
N PRO A 30 11.64 -10.00 11.58
CA PRO A 30 12.97 -9.41 11.66
C PRO A 30 13.15 -8.55 12.94
N ARG A 31 12.12 -7.79 13.34
CA ARG A 31 12.16 -7.04 14.59
C ARG A 31 12.47 -7.96 15.78
N LEU A 32 11.76 -9.08 15.90
CA LEU A 32 11.94 -10.04 16.98
C LEU A 32 13.34 -10.66 16.97
N LEU A 33 13.85 -11.05 15.80
CA LEU A 33 15.21 -11.60 15.63
C LEU A 33 16.29 -10.59 16.05
N TRP A 34 16.10 -9.30 15.76
CA TRP A 34 16.98 -8.23 16.25
C TRP A 34 16.91 -8.08 17.77
N GLN A 35 15.71 -8.09 18.35
CA GLN A 35 15.51 -7.99 19.81
C GLN A 35 16.14 -9.16 20.57
N CYS A 36 16.10 -10.36 20.00
CA CYS A 36 16.70 -11.56 20.60
C CYS A 36 18.23 -11.64 20.40
N GLY A 37 18.83 -10.69 19.68
CA GLY A 37 20.27 -10.72 19.38
C GLY A 37 20.70 -11.82 18.40
N ILE A 38 19.75 -12.47 17.71
CA ILE A 38 20.01 -13.58 16.77
C ILE A 38 20.28 -13.04 15.36
N ALA A 39 19.67 -11.91 14.98
CA ALA A 39 19.76 -11.36 13.64
C ALA A 39 21.21 -11.18 13.08
N PRO A 40 22.20 -10.74 13.88
CA PRO A 40 23.57 -10.56 13.37
C PRO A 40 24.22 -11.84 12.82
N SER A 41 23.80 -13.01 13.29
CA SER A 41 24.33 -14.32 12.89
C SER A 41 23.53 -15.00 11.78
N MET A 42 22.40 -14.42 11.35
CA MET A 42 21.46 -15.03 10.40
C MET A 42 21.44 -14.35 9.03
N GLY A 43 22.52 -13.70 8.61
CA GLY A 43 22.57 -13.05 7.30
C GLY A 43 21.77 -11.74 7.23
N PRO A 44 21.10 -11.43 6.10
CA PRO A 44 20.51 -10.10 5.84
C PRO A 44 19.12 -9.92 6.46
N VAL A 45 18.94 -10.30 7.73
CA VAL A 45 17.66 -10.13 8.44
C VAL A 45 17.19 -8.69 8.40
N GLY A 46 15.98 -8.49 7.92
CA GLY A 46 15.31 -7.19 7.81
C GLY A 46 15.60 -6.45 6.51
N LYS A 47 16.59 -6.86 5.73
CA LYS A 47 16.94 -6.21 4.45
C LYS A 47 16.09 -6.73 3.29
N GLY A 48 15.98 -5.91 2.24
CA GLY A 48 15.24 -6.24 1.03
C GLY A 48 13.74 -6.27 1.25
N LEU A 49 13.22 -5.35 2.06
CA LEU A 49 11.78 -5.14 2.19
C LEU A 49 11.23 -4.66 0.86
N HIS A 50 10.28 -5.42 0.31
CA HIS A 50 9.39 -4.99 -0.76
C HIS A 50 7.98 -4.82 -0.20
N VAL A 51 7.21 -3.87 -0.74
CA VAL A 51 5.92 -3.50 -0.15
C VAL A 51 4.77 -3.52 -1.15
N HIS A 52 5.04 -3.57 -2.46
CA HIS A 52 4.04 -3.43 -3.52
C HIS A 52 3.17 -2.18 -3.32
N PRO A 53 3.77 -0.99 -3.43
CA PRO A 53 3.05 0.25 -3.17
C PRO A 53 1.95 0.46 -4.19
N GLY A 54 0.88 1.08 -3.76
CA GLY A 54 -0.24 1.42 -4.60
C GLY A 54 -0.86 2.75 -4.24
N SER A 55 -1.64 3.27 -5.18
CA SER A 55 -2.47 4.45 -4.99
C SER A 55 -3.80 4.28 -5.73
N ALA A 56 -4.79 5.10 -5.41
CA ALA A 56 -6.13 4.96 -5.97
C ALA A 56 -6.34 5.87 -7.18
N VAL A 57 -7.22 5.42 -8.08
CA VAL A 57 -7.89 6.27 -9.06
C VAL A 57 -9.39 6.13 -8.83
N PHE A 58 -10.06 7.23 -8.60
CA PHE A 58 -11.50 7.31 -8.45
C PHE A 58 -12.14 7.76 -9.75
N GLY A 59 -13.33 7.23 -10.03
CA GLY A 59 -14.20 7.67 -11.11
C GLY A 59 -15.51 8.19 -10.56
N LEU A 60 -16.01 9.28 -11.10
CA LEU A 60 -17.30 9.85 -10.76
C LEU A 60 -18.34 9.47 -11.81
N CYS A 61 -19.39 8.74 -11.40
CA CYS A 61 -20.46 8.25 -12.25
C CYS A 61 -21.74 9.05 -12.04
N LYS A 62 -22.60 9.12 -13.08
CA LYS A 62 -23.94 9.72 -12.92
C LYS A 62 -24.87 8.86 -12.07
N GLN A 63 -24.77 7.55 -12.21
CA GLN A 63 -25.51 6.58 -11.41
C GLN A 63 -24.88 6.36 -10.03
N LYS A 64 -25.67 5.88 -9.08
CA LYS A 64 -25.16 5.44 -7.78
C LYS A 64 -24.46 4.10 -7.92
N ILE A 65 -23.21 4.04 -7.46
CA ILE A 65 -22.37 2.84 -7.45
C ILE A 65 -22.30 2.25 -6.05
N ASN A 66 -22.21 3.10 -5.01
CA ASN A 66 -22.01 2.70 -3.61
C ASN A 66 -20.79 1.81 -3.45
N LEU A 67 -19.59 2.35 -3.73
CA LEU A 67 -18.30 1.66 -3.74
C LEU A 67 -18.04 0.77 -2.51
N TRP A 68 -18.69 1.03 -1.39
CA TRP A 68 -18.59 0.26 -0.14
C TRP A 68 -19.47 -1.01 -0.11
N GLN A 69 -20.25 -1.26 -1.15
CA GLN A 69 -21.12 -2.44 -1.23
C GLN A 69 -20.50 -3.50 -2.15
N GLY A 70 -20.54 -4.75 -1.72
CA GLY A 70 -20.07 -5.88 -2.50
C GLY A 70 -18.68 -6.38 -2.09
N ALA A 71 -18.13 -7.28 -2.91
CA ALA A 71 -16.82 -7.86 -2.68
C ALA A 71 -15.71 -6.85 -2.98
N THR A 72 -14.70 -6.82 -2.10
CA THR A 72 -13.46 -6.09 -2.38
C THR A 72 -12.67 -6.82 -3.48
N GLN A 73 -11.96 -6.08 -4.33
CA GLN A 73 -11.03 -6.64 -5.32
C GLN A 73 -11.69 -7.64 -6.28
N GLY A 74 -12.93 -7.36 -6.72
CA GLY A 74 -13.71 -8.25 -7.57
C GLY A 74 -13.21 -8.40 -9.01
N ALA A 75 -12.36 -7.49 -9.50
CA ALA A 75 -11.80 -7.50 -10.84
C ALA A 75 -10.44 -6.84 -10.87
N PHE A 76 -9.60 -7.28 -11.80
CA PHE A 76 -8.30 -6.67 -12.11
C PHE A 76 -8.05 -6.75 -13.62
N PHE A 77 -7.05 -6.00 -14.10
CA PHE A 77 -6.57 -6.16 -15.47
C PHE A 77 -5.05 -6.09 -15.56
N HIS A 78 -4.50 -6.70 -16.59
CA HIS A 78 -3.09 -6.57 -16.96
C HIS A 78 -2.97 -5.74 -18.24
N HIS A 79 -2.02 -4.82 -18.25
CA HIS A 79 -1.66 -4.09 -19.47
C HIS A 79 -0.39 -4.70 -20.05
N PRO A 80 -0.38 -5.10 -21.35
CA PRO A 80 0.76 -5.82 -21.95
C PRO A 80 2.07 -5.02 -21.91
N ASP A 81 1.99 -3.71 -22.04
CA ASP A 81 3.17 -2.83 -22.04
C ASP A 81 3.58 -2.32 -20.65
N LEU A 82 2.86 -2.74 -19.59
CA LEU A 82 3.13 -2.36 -18.20
C LEU A 82 3.24 -3.61 -17.30
N PRO A 83 4.24 -4.47 -17.53
CA PRO A 83 4.42 -5.66 -16.71
C PRO A 83 4.68 -5.30 -15.25
N GLY A 84 4.03 -6.04 -14.33
CA GLY A 84 4.14 -5.78 -12.88
C GLY A 84 3.40 -4.54 -12.40
N VAL A 85 2.51 -3.96 -13.20
CA VAL A 85 1.50 -2.98 -12.79
C VAL A 85 0.17 -3.71 -12.75
N LEU A 86 -0.49 -3.70 -11.59
CA LEU A 86 -1.74 -4.42 -11.35
C LEU A 86 -2.84 -3.47 -10.87
N PRO A 87 -3.63 -2.91 -11.77
CA PRO A 87 -4.85 -2.23 -11.40
C PRO A 87 -5.93 -3.24 -11.01
N HIS A 88 -6.57 -3.02 -9.87
CA HIS A 88 -7.68 -3.85 -9.40
C HIS A 88 -8.78 -3.02 -8.76
N GLY A 89 -10.00 -3.48 -8.85
CA GLY A 89 -11.14 -2.89 -8.16
C GLY A 89 -10.93 -2.96 -6.64
N PHE A 90 -11.48 -1.98 -5.94
CA PHE A 90 -11.53 -2.04 -4.49
C PHE A 90 -12.89 -1.58 -3.98
N SER A 91 -13.25 -2.09 -2.81
CA SER A 91 -14.36 -1.62 -2.02
C SER A 91 -13.81 -1.16 -0.68
N ALA A 92 -14.22 0.01 -0.25
CA ALA A 92 -13.74 0.58 1.00
C ALA A 92 -14.90 1.28 1.73
N PRO A 93 -14.92 1.27 3.08
CA PRO A 93 -15.87 2.04 3.84
C PRO A 93 -15.83 3.53 3.46
N PRO A 94 -16.94 4.26 3.57
CA PRO A 94 -17.01 5.69 3.24
C PRO A 94 -15.90 6.54 3.87
N GLU A 95 -15.51 6.22 5.10
CA GLU A 95 -14.46 6.92 5.86
C GLU A 95 -13.10 6.79 5.19
N VAL A 96 -12.77 5.60 4.68
CA VAL A 96 -11.51 5.35 3.97
C VAL A 96 -11.49 6.09 2.63
N CYS A 97 -12.62 6.10 1.91
CA CYS A 97 -12.75 6.87 0.68
C CYS A 97 -12.54 8.38 0.92
N LEU A 98 -13.14 8.93 1.98
CA LEU A 98 -12.98 10.35 2.34
C LEU A 98 -11.54 10.69 2.73
N MET A 99 -10.87 9.83 3.49
CA MET A 99 -9.45 10.01 3.83
C MET A 99 -8.56 10.06 2.58
N ALA A 100 -8.89 9.28 1.56
CA ALA A 100 -8.15 9.25 0.30
C ALA A 100 -8.47 10.42 -0.64
N MET A 101 -9.48 11.23 -0.36
CA MET A 101 -9.94 12.31 -1.24
C MET A 101 -9.28 13.67 -0.96
N ASP A 102 -8.42 13.79 0.05
CA ASP A 102 -7.73 15.02 0.47
C ASP A 102 -8.70 16.23 0.57
N MET A 103 -9.85 16.03 1.22
CA MET A 103 -10.91 17.02 1.34
C MET A 103 -11.07 17.47 2.79
N ILE A 104 -11.06 18.79 3.02
CA ILE A 104 -11.20 19.42 4.34
C ILE A 104 -12.26 20.50 4.29
N GLY A 105 -13.00 20.69 5.40
CA GLY A 105 -13.99 21.75 5.55
C GLY A 105 -15.18 21.58 4.60
N GLU A 106 -15.58 22.64 3.92
CA GLU A 106 -16.72 22.64 2.97
C GLU A 106 -16.53 21.61 1.84
N ARG A 107 -15.29 21.38 1.40
CA ARG A 107 -14.98 20.35 0.39
C ARG A 107 -15.33 18.94 0.86
N LEU A 108 -15.25 18.68 2.18
CA LEU A 108 -15.63 17.39 2.74
C LEU A 108 -17.14 17.15 2.60
N GLU A 109 -17.97 18.18 2.78
CA GLU A 109 -19.41 18.06 2.55
C GLU A 109 -19.73 17.72 1.10
N ASP A 110 -19.06 18.37 0.15
CA ASP A 110 -19.18 18.01 -1.27
C ASP A 110 -18.70 16.58 -1.54
N GLY A 111 -17.61 16.17 -0.92
CA GLY A 111 -17.10 14.79 -0.97
C GLY A 111 -18.14 13.77 -0.48
N LEU A 112 -18.78 14.04 0.63
CA LEU A 112 -19.85 13.19 1.19
C LEU A 112 -21.05 13.04 0.21
N ARG A 113 -21.41 14.09 -0.49
CA ARG A 113 -22.48 14.06 -1.51
C ARG A 113 -22.08 13.23 -2.74
N LEU A 114 -20.80 13.21 -3.08
CA LEU A 114 -20.25 12.46 -4.23
C LEU A 114 -20.07 10.98 -3.91
N LEU A 115 -19.87 10.59 -2.66
CA LEU A 115 -19.58 9.22 -2.25
C LEU A 115 -20.45 8.15 -2.93
N PRO A 116 -21.79 8.27 -2.98
CA PRO A 116 -22.64 7.27 -3.61
C PRO A 116 -22.34 7.06 -5.10
N HIS A 117 -21.75 8.03 -5.75
CA HIS A 117 -21.47 8.05 -7.18
C HIS A 117 -20.04 7.65 -7.54
N LEU A 118 -19.20 7.34 -6.54
CA LEU A 118 -17.83 6.94 -6.76
C LEU A 118 -17.72 5.48 -7.16
N THR A 119 -16.88 5.24 -8.15
CA THR A 119 -16.20 3.97 -8.40
C THR A 119 -14.71 4.14 -8.18
N GLY A 120 -13.93 3.08 -8.11
CA GLY A 120 -12.50 3.22 -7.95
C GLY A 120 -11.72 1.93 -8.20
N MET A 121 -10.48 2.14 -8.55
CA MET A 121 -9.48 1.08 -8.66
C MET A 121 -8.19 1.52 -7.99
N VAL A 122 -7.47 0.56 -7.47
CA VAL A 122 -6.13 0.73 -6.93
C VAL A 122 -5.13 0.31 -7.99
N VAL A 123 -4.10 1.11 -8.17
CA VAL A 123 -2.93 0.76 -8.97
C VAL A 123 -1.84 0.28 -8.03
N MET A 124 -1.54 -0.99 -8.05
CA MET A 124 -0.44 -1.60 -7.31
C MET A 124 0.69 -1.96 -8.26
N ILE A 125 1.93 -1.83 -7.82
CA ILE A 125 3.11 -2.19 -8.63
C ILE A 125 3.97 -3.25 -7.95
N SER A 126 4.70 -4.02 -8.77
CA SER A 126 5.84 -4.79 -8.32
C SER A 126 7.04 -3.85 -8.27
N ASP A 127 7.37 -3.41 -7.07
CA ASP A 127 8.37 -2.39 -6.80
C ASP A 127 9.81 -2.83 -7.11
N LYS A 128 10.64 -1.87 -7.49
CA LYS A 128 12.10 -2.00 -7.67
C LYS A 128 12.86 -1.43 -6.48
N GLY A 129 12.22 -0.49 -5.76
CA GLY A 129 12.73 0.04 -4.52
C GLY A 129 12.84 -1.04 -3.45
N GLU A 130 13.74 -0.83 -2.51
CA GLU A 130 13.96 -1.73 -1.38
C GLU A 130 13.98 -0.95 -0.07
N GLY A 131 13.62 -1.65 1.00
CA GLY A 131 13.64 -1.11 2.34
C GLY A 131 14.31 -2.03 3.34
N GLU A 132 14.29 -1.62 4.59
CA GLU A 132 14.84 -2.37 5.70
C GLU A 132 13.94 -2.27 6.94
N VAL A 133 13.89 -3.36 7.69
CA VAL A 133 13.23 -3.44 9.00
C VAL A 133 14.26 -3.75 10.07
N ARG A 134 14.38 -2.88 11.06
CA ARG A 134 15.21 -3.08 12.25
C ARG A 134 14.39 -2.95 13.52
N SER A 135 14.97 -3.33 14.65
CA SER A 135 14.45 -3.01 15.97
C SER A 135 15.16 -1.78 16.54
N THR A 136 14.39 -0.87 17.16
CA THR A 136 14.98 0.18 18.01
C THR A 136 15.40 -0.41 19.37
N PRO A 137 16.23 0.30 20.14
CA PRO A 137 16.58 -0.13 21.51
C PRO A 137 15.36 -0.39 22.41
N GLU A 138 14.28 0.37 22.20
CA GLU A 138 13.01 0.22 22.94
C GLU A 138 12.14 -0.94 22.40
N GLY A 139 12.65 -1.67 21.39
CA GLY A 139 11.97 -2.80 20.80
C GLY A 139 10.87 -2.46 19.81
N ARG A 140 10.80 -1.25 19.28
CA ARG A 140 9.87 -0.85 18.22
C ARG A 140 10.44 -1.21 16.85
N ALA A 141 9.58 -1.48 15.88
CA ALA A 141 10.03 -1.61 14.49
C ALA A 141 10.43 -0.24 13.93
N LYS A 142 11.64 -0.17 13.36
CA LYS A 142 12.08 0.93 12.50
C LYS A 142 12.07 0.42 11.07
N VAL A 143 11.22 1.01 10.24
CA VAL A 143 11.07 0.67 8.83
C VAL A 143 11.59 1.85 8.01
N THR A 144 12.46 1.58 7.06
CA THR A 144 12.90 2.52 6.02
C THR A 144 12.57 1.92 4.66
N TYR A 145 12.25 2.78 3.68
CA TYR A 145 11.95 2.34 2.33
C TYR A 145 12.28 3.45 1.33
N ASP A 146 12.97 3.10 0.25
CA ASP A 146 13.35 4.03 -0.80
C ASP A 146 12.66 3.62 -2.12
N PHE A 147 11.86 4.55 -2.66
CA PHE A 147 11.24 4.40 -3.99
C PHE A 147 12.24 4.76 -5.08
N THR A 148 12.15 4.07 -6.21
CA THR A 148 12.87 4.48 -7.43
C THR A 148 12.01 5.40 -8.29
N ASP A 149 12.65 6.21 -9.15
CA ASP A 149 11.94 7.02 -10.14
C ASP A 149 11.12 6.14 -11.10
N GLU A 150 11.61 4.93 -11.40
CA GLU A 150 10.90 3.93 -12.19
C GLU A 150 9.59 3.50 -11.50
N ASP A 151 9.59 3.28 -10.19
CA ASP A 151 8.39 2.91 -9.43
C ASP A 151 7.33 4.00 -9.54
N ILE A 152 7.73 5.26 -9.36
CA ILE A 152 6.82 6.40 -9.44
C ILE A 152 6.24 6.55 -10.84
N GLU A 153 7.08 6.43 -11.88
CA GLU A 153 6.61 6.52 -13.26
C GLU A 153 5.64 5.38 -13.60
N ARG A 154 5.89 4.16 -13.12
CA ARG A 154 4.99 3.01 -13.32
C ARG A 154 3.64 3.21 -12.63
N ILE A 155 3.61 3.82 -11.44
CA ILE A 155 2.36 4.21 -10.77
C ILE A 155 1.61 5.23 -11.63
N LYS A 156 2.26 6.28 -12.12
CA LYS A 156 1.65 7.31 -12.99
C LYS A 156 1.04 6.71 -14.26
N GLN A 157 1.78 5.83 -14.92
CA GLN A 157 1.30 5.13 -16.12
C GLN A 157 0.13 4.20 -15.80
N GLY A 158 0.21 3.45 -14.71
CA GLY A 158 -0.88 2.62 -14.23
C GLY A 158 -2.15 3.42 -13.91
N MET A 159 -2.00 4.61 -13.32
CA MET A 159 -3.12 5.54 -13.08
C MET A 159 -3.75 6.02 -14.37
N ARG A 160 -2.96 6.32 -15.41
CA ARG A 160 -3.49 6.69 -16.72
C ARG A 160 -4.36 5.58 -17.31
N GLU A 161 -3.86 4.34 -17.31
CA GLU A 161 -4.61 3.22 -17.89
C GLU A 161 -5.84 2.86 -17.05
N THR A 162 -5.75 3.01 -15.74
CA THR A 162 -6.89 2.87 -14.83
C THR A 162 -7.97 3.93 -15.12
N ALA A 163 -7.56 5.18 -15.31
CA ALA A 163 -8.47 6.25 -15.72
C ALA A 163 -9.18 5.93 -17.05
N ARG A 164 -8.46 5.35 -18.01
CA ARG A 164 -9.03 4.90 -19.30
C ARG A 164 -10.15 3.88 -19.08
N VAL A 165 -9.90 2.89 -18.22
CA VAL A 165 -10.89 1.85 -17.91
C VAL A 165 -12.11 2.44 -17.19
N LEU A 166 -11.90 3.30 -16.18
CA LEU A 166 -13.01 3.91 -15.43
C LEU A 166 -13.88 4.82 -16.31
N LEU A 167 -13.26 5.62 -17.19
CA LEU A 167 -13.98 6.49 -18.12
C LEU A 167 -14.75 5.65 -19.16
N ALA A 168 -14.14 4.60 -19.71
CA ALA A 168 -14.83 3.67 -20.61
C ALA A 168 -15.98 2.93 -19.90
N GLY A 169 -15.86 2.69 -18.58
CA GLY A 169 -16.89 2.09 -17.75
C GLY A 169 -18.04 3.04 -17.36
N GLY A 170 -18.02 4.30 -17.79
CA GLY A 170 -19.11 5.26 -17.59
C GLY A 170 -18.86 6.34 -16.54
N ALA A 171 -17.67 6.42 -15.98
CA ALA A 171 -17.26 7.61 -15.23
C ALA A 171 -17.13 8.80 -16.20
N HIS A 172 -17.58 9.98 -15.80
CA HIS A 172 -17.45 11.20 -16.60
C HIS A 172 -16.24 12.05 -16.19
N GLU A 173 -15.74 11.84 -14.99
CA GLU A 173 -14.50 12.43 -14.46
C GLU A 173 -13.74 11.38 -13.65
N VAL A 174 -12.42 11.52 -13.59
CA VAL A 174 -11.52 10.75 -12.75
C VAL A 174 -10.63 11.68 -11.94
N PHE A 175 -10.19 11.24 -10.77
CA PHE A 175 -9.24 11.94 -9.91
C PHE A 175 -8.44 10.94 -9.07
N THR A 176 -7.38 11.42 -8.44
CA THR A 176 -6.46 10.60 -7.63
C THR A 176 -6.14 11.31 -6.33
N PRO A 177 -5.73 10.59 -5.27
CA PRO A 177 -5.24 11.17 -4.02
C PRO A 177 -3.77 11.61 -4.17
N VAL A 178 -3.47 12.35 -5.24
CA VAL A 178 -2.17 12.98 -5.49
C VAL A 178 -2.35 14.48 -5.32
N HIS A 179 -1.56 15.06 -4.44
CA HIS A 179 -1.68 16.49 -4.11
C HIS A 179 -1.50 17.36 -5.36
N GLY A 180 -2.38 18.36 -5.51
CA GLY A 180 -2.35 19.29 -6.66
C GLY A 180 -2.89 18.72 -7.97
N VAL A 181 -3.25 17.45 -8.02
CA VAL A 181 -3.89 16.82 -9.20
C VAL A 181 -5.41 16.87 -9.01
N GLY A 182 -6.08 17.61 -9.84
CA GLY A 182 -7.53 17.78 -9.77
C GLY A 182 -8.32 16.67 -10.46
N LYS A 183 -9.53 17.01 -10.90
CA LYS A 183 -10.40 16.15 -11.69
C LYS A 183 -10.09 16.26 -13.18
N HIS A 184 -10.21 15.15 -13.89
CA HIS A 184 -9.90 15.04 -15.32
C HIS A 184 -10.97 14.24 -16.07
N SER A 185 -11.22 14.61 -17.32
CA SER A 185 -12.17 13.91 -18.19
C SER A 185 -11.51 13.02 -19.24
N THR A 186 -10.17 13.00 -19.31
CA THR A 186 -9.39 12.13 -20.19
C THR A 186 -8.19 11.52 -19.48
N PRO A 187 -7.75 10.31 -19.85
CA PRO A 187 -6.57 9.68 -19.27
C PRO A 187 -5.29 10.51 -19.50
N GLU A 188 -5.19 11.14 -20.66
CA GLU A 188 -4.04 11.95 -21.08
C GLU A 188 -3.93 13.24 -20.24
N SER A 189 -5.07 13.90 -19.94
CA SER A 189 -5.07 15.08 -19.08
C SER A 189 -4.67 14.74 -17.64
N LEU A 190 -5.13 13.61 -17.11
CA LEU A 190 -4.70 13.10 -15.79
C LEU A 190 -3.19 12.84 -15.80
N TYR A 191 -2.70 12.09 -16.79
CA TYR A 191 -1.28 11.76 -16.85
C TYR A 191 -0.39 13.00 -16.99
N ASN A 192 -0.79 13.98 -17.78
CA ASN A 192 -0.05 15.24 -17.89
C ASN A 192 0.00 16.02 -16.57
N ALA A 193 -1.07 15.98 -15.77
CA ALA A 193 -1.09 16.57 -14.44
C ALA A 193 -0.22 15.80 -13.43
N LEU A 194 -0.09 14.48 -13.60
CA LEU A 194 0.76 13.63 -12.76
C LEU A 194 2.26 13.76 -13.06
N LYS A 195 2.65 14.15 -14.28
CA LYS A 195 4.06 14.22 -14.68
C LYS A 195 4.97 14.98 -13.69
N PRO A 196 4.62 16.20 -13.26
CA PRO A 196 5.47 16.97 -12.33
C PRO A 196 5.43 16.46 -10.89
N ALA A 197 4.47 15.62 -10.53
CA ALA A 197 4.28 15.16 -9.14
C ALA A 197 5.49 14.35 -8.65
N GLN A 198 5.94 14.66 -7.43
CA GLN A 198 7.01 13.99 -6.71
C GLN A 198 6.41 12.92 -5.77
N ILE A 199 7.25 12.03 -5.26
CA ILE A 199 6.81 10.97 -4.33
C ILE A 199 6.05 11.52 -3.12
N SER A 200 6.43 12.68 -2.61
CA SER A 200 5.79 13.37 -1.48
C SER A 200 4.35 13.82 -1.76
N ASP A 201 3.98 13.93 -3.03
CA ASP A 201 2.64 14.38 -3.44
C ASP A 201 1.63 13.21 -3.47
N PHE A 202 2.14 11.97 -3.44
CA PHE A 202 1.31 10.78 -3.51
C PHE A 202 0.84 10.31 -2.13
N THR A 203 -0.44 10.01 -2.00
CA THR A 203 -0.93 9.15 -0.93
C THR A 203 -0.73 7.70 -1.36
N LEU A 204 0.34 7.09 -0.86
CA LEU A 204 0.67 5.69 -1.11
C LEU A 204 0.31 4.84 0.09
N TYR A 205 -0.07 3.61 -0.18
CA TYR A 205 -0.26 2.59 0.83
C TYR A 205 0.32 1.27 0.35
N ALA A 206 0.57 0.38 1.28
CA ALA A 206 1.07 -0.96 1.01
C ALA A 206 0.45 -1.96 1.99
N ALA A 207 -0.04 -3.05 1.46
CA ALA A 207 -0.64 -4.14 2.22
C ALA A 207 0.14 -5.46 2.08
N HIS A 208 1.27 -5.46 1.35
CA HIS A 208 2.01 -6.66 0.95
C HIS A 208 3.50 -6.60 1.33
N PRO A 209 3.88 -6.24 2.58
CA PRO A 209 5.29 -6.25 2.97
C PRO A 209 5.85 -7.66 2.93
N MET A 210 7.04 -7.82 2.32
CA MET A 210 7.68 -9.13 2.15
C MET A 210 9.20 -9.04 2.11
N SER A 211 9.85 -10.21 2.00
CA SER A 211 11.28 -10.42 1.70
C SER A 211 12.29 -10.10 2.80
N THR A 212 11.87 -9.65 3.98
CA THR A 212 12.77 -9.27 5.09
C THR A 212 13.44 -10.43 5.83
N CYS A 213 12.96 -11.66 5.61
CA CYS A 213 13.56 -12.92 6.06
C CYS A 213 13.43 -13.93 4.93
N ARG A 214 14.03 -13.62 3.76
CA ARG A 214 13.88 -14.44 2.56
C ARG A 214 14.62 -15.77 2.68
N MET A 215 14.01 -16.81 2.17
CA MET A 215 14.64 -18.13 2.05
C MET A 215 15.64 -18.15 0.90
N GLY A 216 16.70 -18.95 1.04
CA GLY A 216 17.64 -19.18 -0.05
C GLY A 216 18.81 -20.05 0.40
N PRO A 217 19.60 -20.57 -0.55
CA PRO A 217 20.73 -21.46 -0.24
C PRO A 217 21.98 -20.71 0.20
N ASN A 218 22.02 -19.39 0.04
CA ASN A 218 23.21 -18.59 0.32
C ASN A 218 22.99 -17.70 1.56
N PRO A 219 23.72 -17.95 2.66
CA PRO A 219 23.54 -17.18 3.89
C PRO A 219 23.95 -15.70 3.79
N SER A 220 24.63 -15.28 2.72
CA SER A 220 24.91 -13.86 2.47
C SER A 220 23.71 -13.10 1.88
N THR A 221 22.74 -13.82 1.30
CA THR A 221 21.55 -13.25 0.64
C THR A 221 20.22 -13.75 1.20
N SER A 222 20.26 -14.70 2.12
CA SER A 222 19.06 -15.31 2.75
C SER A 222 19.24 -15.52 4.25
N VAL A 223 18.13 -15.75 4.93
CA VAL A 223 18.04 -15.96 6.40
C VAL A 223 17.78 -17.43 6.69
#